data_abc2457946221ab50ca41c447328628f
#
_entry.id   abc2457946221ab50ca41c447328628f
#
_cell.length_a   1.000
_cell.length_b   1.000
_cell.length_c   1.000
_cell.angle_alpha   90.00
_cell.angle_beta   90.00
_cell.angle_gamma   90.00
#
_symmetry.space_group_name_H-M   'P 1'
#
loop_
_entity.id
_entity.type
_entity.pdbx_description
1 polymer ?
#
loop_
_entity_poly.entity_id
_entity_poly.type
_entity_poly.pdbx_seq_one_letter_code
_entity_poly.pdbx_strand_id
1 'polypeptide(L)'
;PPIYWRLLGRQLVDIGYYSLPVVGLTTLFSGMVLALQSYTGFSRFNAESAIATVVVLSMTRELGPVLAGLMVAGRIGASMAAEIGTMWVTEQVDALTTLSTSPYKYLVVPRVLAGIISLPFLVLIGDIIGVFGGYLVGVNKLGFNAGSYLKSTFDFLETQDVVSGLVKAAVFGFLIALMGCYHGYHSGRGAQGVGRATTNAVVSASILILISNYLITELFFAR
;
A
#
# COMPACT_ATOMS: atom_id res chain seq x y z
N PRO A 1 9.28 18.29 22.46
CA PRO A 1 8.32 17.19 22.66
C PRO A 1 8.84 15.92 21.99
N PRO A 2 8.63 14.73 22.58
CA PRO A 2 9.13 13.47 22.02
C PRO A 2 8.49 13.14 20.66
N ILE A 3 7.29 13.60 20.36
CA ILE A 3 6.58 13.40 19.10
C ILE A 3 5.89 14.70 18.70
N TYR A 4 6.03 15.06 17.40
CA TYR A 4 5.39 16.24 16.83
C TYR A 4 4.00 15.87 16.24
N TRP A 5 2.98 15.84 17.11
CA TRP A 5 1.62 15.40 16.75
C TRP A 5 1.02 16.14 15.55
N ARG A 6 1.30 17.43 15.41
CA ARG A 6 0.81 18.23 14.28
C ARG A 6 1.44 17.79 12.95
N LEU A 7 2.73 17.43 12.96
CA LEU A 7 3.39 16.90 11.77
C LEU A 7 2.89 15.50 11.44
N LEU A 8 2.71 14.64 12.46
CA LEU A 8 2.13 13.32 12.28
C LEU A 8 0.73 13.39 11.64
N GLY A 9 -0.15 14.28 12.16
CA GLY A 9 -1.49 14.47 11.60
C GLY A 9 -1.47 14.91 10.14
N ARG A 10 -0.56 15.82 9.77
CA ARG A 10 -0.39 16.24 8.38
C ARG A 10 0.06 15.07 7.50
N GLN A 11 1.04 14.29 7.94
CA GLN A 11 1.53 13.13 7.20
C GLN A 11 0.46 12.02 7.07
N LEU A 12 -0.39 11.81 8.07
CA LEU A 12 -1.53 10.88 7.99
C LEU A 12 -2.52 11.29 6.89
N VAL A 13 -2.81 12.58 6.75
CA VAL A 13 -3.66 13.09 5.68
C VAL A 13 -2.98 12.93 4.32
N ASP A 14 -1.70 13.30 4.22
CA ASP A 14 -0.96 13.25 2.96
C ASP A 14 -0.79 11.81 2.45
N ILE A 15 -0.48 10.87 3.32
CA ILE A 15 -0.33 9.46 2.96
C ILE A 15 -1.68 8.78 2.79
N GLY A 16 -2.59 8.95 3.75
CA GLY A 16 -3.88 8.27 3.78
C GLY A 16 -4.87 8.87 2.79
N TYR A 17 -5.37 10.06 3.08
CA TYR A 17 -6.49 10.63 2.35
C TYR A 17 -6.19 10.85 0.86
N TYR A 18 -5.07 11.48 0.54
CA TYR A 18 -4.73 11.76 -0.85
C TYR A 18 -4.30 10.53 -1.67
N SER A 19 -4.03 9.38 -1.04
CA SER A 19 -3.78 8.13 -1.78
C SER A 19 -5.06 7.32 -2.02
N LEU A 20 -6.16 7.60 -1.32
CA LEU A 20 -7.42 6.87 -1.46
C LEU A 20 -7.92 6.75 -2.91
N PRO A 21 -7.96 7.82 -3.73
CA PRO A 21 -8.48 7.70 -5.09
C PRO A 21 -7.65 6.75 -5.95
N VAL A 22 -6.32 6.81 -5.85
CA VAL A 22 -5.42 5.97 -6.65
C VAL A 22 -5.52 4.52 -6.20
N VAL A 23 -5.47 4.25 -4.89
CA VAL A 23 -5.58 2.90 -4.34
C VAL A 23 -6.96 2.33 -4.64
N GLY A 24 -8.04 3.10 -4.40
CA GLY A 24 -9.40 2.65 -4.64
C GLY A 24 -9.67 2.29 -6.10
N LEU A 25 -9.26 3.13 -7.05
CA LEU A 25 -9.42 2.83 -8.47
C LEU A 25 -8.59 1.61 -8.89
N THR A 26 -7.35 1.53 -8.43
CA THR A 26 -6.47 0.40 -8.77
C THR A 26 -7.05 -0.92 -8.26
N THR A 27 -7.49 -0.98 -7.01
CA THR A 27 -8.08 -2.20 -6.43
C THR A 27 -9.43 -2.52 -7.04
N LEU A 28 -10.29 -1.52 -7.35
CA LEU A 28 -11.57 -1.71 -8.01
C LEU A 28 -11.40 -2.44 -9.34
N PHE A 29 -10.57 -1.87 -10.23
CA PHE A 29 -10.36 -2.46 -11.56
C PHE A 29 -9.62 -3.79 -11.48
N SER A 30 -8.69 -3.96 -10.54
CA SER A 30 -8.03 -5.26 -10.33
C SER A 30 -9.01 -6.34 -9.90
N GLY A 31 -9.93 -6.04 -8.99
CA GLY A 31 -10.99 -6.96 -8.60
C GLY A 31 -11.94 -7.32 -9.74
N MET A 32 -12.31 -6.32 -10.55
CA MET A 32 -13.13 -6.55 -11.76
C MET A 32 -12.44 -7.48 -12.76
N VAL A 33 -11.16 -7.22 -13.06
CA VAL A 33 -10.36 -8.03 -14.00
C VAL A 33 -10.16 -9.43 -13.45
N LEU A 34 -9.87 -9.56 -12.15
CA LEU A 34 -9.67 -10.86 -11.49
C LEU A 34 -10.94 -11.73 -11.60
N ALA A 35 -12.13 -11.15 -11.40
CA ALA A 35 -13.39 -11.87 -11.54
C ALA A 35 -13.59 -12.38 -12.98
N LEU A 36 -13.32 -11.55 -14.01
CA LEU A 36 -13.40 -11.94 -15.42
C LEU A 36 -12.39 -13.04 -15.77
N GLN A 37 -11.15 -12.89 -15.32
CA GLN A 37 -10.07 -13.84 -15.60
C GLN A 37 -10.35 -15.19 -14.93
N SER A 38 -10.81 -15.17 -13.69
CA SER A 38 -11.20 -16.37 -12.96
C SER A 38 -12.36 -17.09 -13.65
N TYR A 39 -13.36 -16.34 -14.14
CA TYR A 39 -14.48 -16.93 -14.89
C TYR A 39 -14.01 -17.68 -16.12
N THR A 40 -13.12 -17.08 -16.92
CA THR A 40 -12.58 -17.73 -18.14
C THR A 40 -11.85 -19.05 -17.84
N GLY A 41 -11.21 -19.14 -16.66
CA GLY A 41 -10.55 -20.37 -16.21
C GLY A 41 -11.53 -21.40 -15.65
N PHE A 42 -12.36 -21.01 -14.69
CA PHE A 42 -13.21 -21.91 -13.92
C PHE A 42 -14.46 -22.40 -14.67
N SER A 43 -14.96 -21.65 -15.65
CA SER A 43 -16.08 -22.07 -16.49
C SER A 43 -15.81 -23.36 -17.27
N ARG A 44 -14.55 -23.63 -17.61
CA ARG A 44 -14.13 -24.89 -18.26
C ARG A 44 -14.31 -26.13 -17.39
N PHE A 45 -14.36 -25.95 -16.08
CA PHE A 45 -14.48 -27.01 -15.10
C PHE A 45 -15.83 -27.02 -14.37
N ASN A 46 -16.80 -26.21 -14.82
CA ASN A 46 -18.10 -25.99 -14.14
C ASN A 46 -17.94 -25.58 -12.64
N ALA A 47 -16.84 -24.89 -12.31
CA ALA A 47 -16.51 -24.48 -10.95
C ALA A 47 -16.76 -22.98 -10.71
N GLU A 48 -17.83 -22.43 -11.29
CA GLU A 48 -18.16 -20.99 -11.25
C GLU A 48 -18.44 -20.49 -9.83
N SER A 49 -18.93 -21.37 -8.95
CA SER A 49 -19.17 -21.04 -7.54
C SER A 49 -17.90 -20.66 -6.75
N ALA A 50 -16.73 -21.09 -7.21
CA ALA A 50 -15.45 -20.77 -6.57
C ALA A 50 -14.94 -19.35 -6.87
N ILE A 51 -15.51 -18.65 -7.84
CA ILE A 51 -14.99 -17.35 -8.32
C ILE A 51 -15.04 -16.29 -7.19
N ALA A 52 -16.14 -16.22 -6.45
CA ALA A 52 -16.28 -15.28 -5.33
C ALA A 52 -15.18 -15.50 -4.27
N THR A 53 -14.92 -16.76 -3.95
CA THR A 53 -13.88 -17.18 -2.99
C THR A 53 -12.49 -16.79 -3.49
N VAL A 54 -12.19 -17.07 -4.77
CA VAL A 54 -10.89 -16.72 -5.35
C VAL A 54 -10.68 -15.22 -5.36
N VAL A 55 -11.69 -14.43 -5.70
CA VAL A 55 -11.60 -12.97 -5.72
C VAL A 55 -11.33 -12.42 -4.32
N VAL A 56 -12.11 -12.83 -3.30
CA VAL A 56 -11.93 -12.31 -1.95
C VAL A 56 -10.58 -12.70 -1.36
N LEU A 57 -10.17 -13.96 -1.46
CA LEU A 57 -8.90 -14.42 -0.90
C LEU A 57 -7.70 -13.80 -1.62
N SER A 58 -7.74 -13.70 -2.95
CA SER A 58 -6.64 -13.09 -3.71
C SER A 58 -6.51 -11.60 -3.43
N MET A 59 -7.63 -10.88 -3.27
CA MET A 59 -7.59 -9.46 -2.92
C MET A 59 -7.06 -9.26 -1.50
N THR A 60 -7.63 -9.90 -0.51
CA THR A 60 -7.27 -9.66 0.90
C THR A 60 -5.89 -10.16 1.29
N ARG A 61 -5.44 -11.31 0.76
CA ARG A 61 -4.15 -11.90 1.12
C ARG A 61 -2.96 -11.29 0.38
N GLU A 62 -3.15 -10.96 -0.92
CA GLU A 62 -2.02 -10.64 -1.81
C GLU A 62 -2.22 -9.33 -2.59
N LEU A 63 -3.22 -9.28 -3.46
CA LEU A 63 -3.33 -8.19 -4.43
C LEU A 63 -3.61 -6.84 -3.77
N GLY A 64 -4.50 -6.77 -2.79
CA GLY A 64 -4.82 -5.53 -2.09
C GLY A 64 -3.60 -4.90 -1.43
N PRO A 65 -2.91 -5.61 -0.51
CA PRO A 65 -1.72 -5.08 0.14
C PRO A 65 -0.60 -4.71 -0.84
N VAL A 66 -0.30 -5.56 -1.82
CA VAL A 66 0.80 -5.33 -2.78
C VAL A 66 0.49 -4.17 -3.71
N LEU A 67 -0.71 -4.13 -4.31
CA LEU A 67 -1.08 -3.04 -5.21
C LEU A 67 -1.15 -1.69 -4.49
N ALA A 68 -1.77 -1.65 -3.30
CA ALA A 68 -1.78 -0.44 -2.49
C ALA A 68 -0.36 -0.01 -2.12
N GLY A 69 0.50 -0.94 -1.69
CA GLY A 69 1.89 -0.68 -1.35
C GLY A 69 2.68 -0.09 -2.52
N LEU A 70 2.60 -0.69 -3.72
CA LEU A 70 3.31 -0.20 -4.90
C LEU A 70 2.80 1.18 -5.37
N MET A 71 1.47 1.40 -5.34
CA MET A 71 0.90 2.72 -5.69
C MET A 71 1.34 3.81 -4.71
N VAL A 72 1.32 3.50 -3.41
CA VAL A 72 1.77 4.44 -2.37
C VAL A 72 3.29 4.64 -2.43
N ALA A 73 4.08 3.61 -2.74
CA ALA A 73 5.53 3.75 -2.93
C ALA A 73 5.85 4.74 -4.08
N GLY A 74 5.16 4.61 -5.20
CA GLY A 74 5.32 5.51 -6.35
C GLY A 74 4.96 6.95 -6.04
N ARG A 75 3.88 7.17 -5.26
CA ARG A 75 3.39 8.51 -4.95
C ARG A 75 4.10 9.11 -3.73
N ILE A 76 4.02 8.44 -2.59
CA ILE A 76 4.49 8.97 -1.30
C ILE A 76 5.99 8.76 -1.12
N GLY A 77 6.53 7.60 -1.52
CA GLY A 77 7.97 7.36 -1.45
C GLY A 77 8.76 8.38 -2.28
N ALA A 78 8.30 8.67 -3.49
CA ALA A 78 8.88 9.73 -4.34
C ALA A 78 8.73 11.12 -3.72
N SER A 79 7.54 11.46 -3.21
CA SER A 79 7.28 12.77 -2.59
C SER A 79 8.15 12.99 -1.36
N MET A 80 8.26 12.00 -0.48
CA MET A 80 9.13 12.10 0.71
C MET A 80 10.60 12.28 0.35
N ALA A 81 11.08 11.55 -0.66
CA ALA A 81 12.46 11.69 -1.13
C ALA A 81 12.70 13.06 -1.76
N ALA A 82 11.73 13.60 -2.53
CA ALA A 82 11.81 14.92 -3.11
C ALA A 82 11.84 16.03 -2.05
N GLU A 83 10.92 15.97 -1.07
CA GLU A 83 10.83 16.95 0.00
C GLU A 83 12.12 17.00 0.83
N ILE A 84 12.57 15.85 1.34
CA ILE A 84 13.79 15.78 2.17
C ILE A 84 15.02 16.13 1.35
N GLY A 85 15.11 15.65 0.10
CA GLY A 85 16.20 15.97 -0.81
C GLY A 85 16.29 17.46 -1.11
N THR A 86 15.16 18.12 -1.31
CA THR A 86 15.10 19.59 -1.49
C THR A 86 15.54 20.31 -0.23
N MET A 87 15.09 19.88 0.96
CA MET A 87 15.51 20.46 2.24
C MET A 87 17.02 20.27 2.47
N TRP A 88 17.59 19.15 2.02
CA TRP A 88 19.02 18.90 2.08
C TRP A 88 19.81 19.87 1.18
N VAL A 89 19.39 20.00 -0.08
CA VAL A 89 20.07 20.88 -1.06
C VAL A 89 19.99 22.36 -0.68
N THR A 90 18.92 22.77 0.00
CA THR A 90 18.70 24.17 0.48
C THR A 90 19.22 24.41 1.89
N GLU A 91 20.04 23.49 2.44
CA GLU A 91 20.67 23.60 3.77
C GLU A 91 19.68 23.75 4.94
N GLN A 92 18.39 23.45 4.73
CA GLN A 92 17.39 23.48 5.78
C GLN A 92 17.60 22.41 6.86
N VAL A 93 18.18 21.27 6.48
CA VAL A 93 18.54 20.21 7.43
C VAL A 93 19.65 20.66 8.35
N ASP A 94 20.63 21.41 7.84
CA ASP A 94 21.72 21.98 8.64
C ASP A 94 21.22 23.10 9.56
N ALA A 95 20.27 23.91 9.07
CA ALA A 95 19.61 24.91 9.91
C ALA A 95 18.84 24.28 11.09
N LEU A 96 18.23 23.12 10.92
CA LEU A 96 17.59 22.37 12.02
C LEU A 96 18.60 21.92 13.06
N THR A 97 19.80 21.48 12.64
CA THR A 97 20.86 21.07 13.58
C THR A 97 21.42 22.24 14.36
N THR A 98 21.61 23.40 13.75
CA THR A 98 22.05 24.62 14.43
C THR A 98 21.05 25.11 15.48
N LEU A 99 19.75 24.87 15.23
CA LEU A 99 18.66 25.12 16.18
C LEU A 99 18.51 24.04 17.26
N SER A 100 19.51 23.16 17.42
CA SER A 100 19.50 22.05 18.40
C SER A 100 18.30 21.10 18.25
N THR A 101 17.69 21.05 17.06
CA THR A 101 16.60 20.16 16.74
C THR A 101 17.13 18.96 15.94
N SER A 102 16.90 17.73 16.42
CA SER A 102 17.31 16.54 15.69
C SER A 102 16.49 16.38 14.39
N PRO A 103 17.14 16.44 13.21
CA PRO A 103 16.43 16.29 11.94
C PRO A 103 15.69 14.95 11.82
N TYR A 104 16.26 13.88 12.37
CA TYR A 104 15.61 12.56 12.36
C TYR A 104 14.28 12.55 13.12
N LYS A 105 14.25 13.16 14.32
CA LYS A 105 13.01 13.24 15.10
C LYS A 105 11.96 14.14 14.47
N TYR A 106 12.39 15.15 13.73
CA TYR A 106 11.49 16.12 13.11
C TYR A 106 10.98 15.67 11.75
N LEU A 107 11.85 15.08 10.89
CA LEU A 107 11.53 14.73 9.52
C LEU A 107 11.16 13.25 9.35
N VAL A 108 11.92 12.33 9.94
CA VAL A 108 11.80 10.89 9.67
C VAL A 108 10.71 10.24 10.52
N VAL A 109 10.75 10.45 11.83
CA VAL A 109 9.83 9.76 12.76
C VAL A 109 8.35 9.98 12.42
N PRO A 110 7.85 11.21 12.18
CA PRO A 110 6.44 11.41 11.84
C PRO A 110 6.03 10.72 10.53
N ARG A 111 6.92 10.69 9.53
CA ARG A 111 6.66 10.04 8.24
C ARG A 111 6.58 8.51 8.37
N VAL A 112 7.50 7.92 9.11
CA VAL A 112 7.53 6.48 9.35
C VAL A 112 6.29 6.03 10.14
N LEU A 113 5.95 6.72 11.22
CA LEU A 113 4.76 6.41 12.02
C LEU A 113 3.48 6.57 11.19
N ALA A 114 3.38 7.64 10.42
CA ALA A 114 2.23 7.85 9.54
C ALA A 114 2.12 6.76 8.47
N GLY A 115 3.23 6.32 7.87
CA GLY A 115 3.26 5.21 6.90
C GLY A 115 2.74 3.90 7.48
N ILE A 116 3.24 3.52 8.67
CA ILE A 116 2.81 2.31 9.38
C ILE A 116 1.31 2.32 9.70
N ILE A 117 0.77 3.48 10.06
CA ILE A 117 -0.64 3.62 10.46
C ILE A 117 -1.54 3.73 9.22
N SER A 118 -1.19 4.59 8.25
CA SER A 118 -2.07 4.90 7.11
C SER A 118 -2.22 3.73 6.13
N LEU A 119 -1.16 2.95 5.90
CA LEU A 119 -1.21 1.90 4.88
C LEU A 119 -2.18 0.77 5.21
N PRO A 120 -2.28 0.25 6.45
CA PRO A 120 -3.31 -0.72 6.81
C PRO A 120 -4.73 -0.22 6.56
N PHE A 121 -5.03 1.05 6.85
CA PHE A 121 -6.35 1.63 6.56
C PHE A 121 -6.62 1.74 5.06
N LEU A 122 -5.62 2.13 4.27
CA LEU A 122 -5.72 2.19 2.81
C LEU A 122 -5.96 0.80 2.20
N VAL A 123 -5.27 -0.22 2.71
CA VAL A 123 -5.44 -1.60 2.25
C VAL A 123 -6.83 -2.11 2.62
N LEU A 124 -7.29 -1.89 3.84
CA LEU A 124 -8.63 -2.30 4.26
C LEU A 124 -9.71 -1.72 3.36
N ILE A 125 -9.63 -0.41 3.06
CA ILE A 125 -10.58 0.25 2.14
C ILE A 125 -10.40 -0.29 0.71
N GLY A 126 -9.16 -0.49 0.28
CA GLY A 126 -8.83 -1.05 -1.04
C GLY A 126 -9.38 -2.46 -1.23
N ASP A 127 -9.27 -3.32 -0.23
CA ASP A 127 -9.82 -4.69 -0.26
C ASP A 127 -11.34 -4.70 -0.40
N ILE A 128 -12.02 -3.85 0.39
CA ILE A 128 -13.48 -3.70 0.30
C ILE A 128 -13.88 -3.25 -1.12
N ILE A 129 -13.21 -2.24 -1.66
CA ILE A 129 -13.48 -1.70 -2.99
C ILE A 129 -13.15 -2.75 -4.07
N GLY A 130 -12.06 -3.50 -3.94
CA GLY A 130 -11.64 -4.53 -4.90
C GLY A 130 -12.59 -5.72 -4.92
N VAL A 131 -13.01 -6.21 -3.76
CA VAL A 131 -14.04 -7.27 -3.66
C VAL A 131 -15.37 -6.79 -4.23
N PHE A 132 -15.76 -5.55 -3.95
CA PHE A 132 -16.94 -4.93 -4.54
C PHE A 132 -16.84 -4.83 -6.08
N GLY A 133 -15.66 -4.52 -6.62
CA GLY A 133 -15.41 -4.56 -8.06
C GLY A 133 -15.66 -5.94 -8.67
N GLY A 134 -15.16 -6.99 -8.03
CA GLY A 134 -15.42 -8.38 -8.42
C GLY A 134 -16.89 -8.76 -8.34
N TYR A 135 -17.61 -8.32 -7.31
CA TYR A 135 -19.05 -8.50 -7.16
C TYR A 135 -19.83 -7.83 -8.31
N LEU A 136 -19.50 -6.58 -8.65
CA LEU A 136 -20.17 -5.86 -9.75
C LEU A 136 -20.09 -6.62 -11.06
N VAL A 137 -18.93 -7.15 -11.39
CA VAL A 137 -18.74 -7.95 -12.61
C VAL A 137 -19.44 -9.30 -12.50
N GLY A 138 -19.30 -9.99 -11.38
CA GLY A 138 -19.92 -11.30 -11.15
C GLY A 138 -21.43 -11.28 -11.30
N VAL A 139 -22.10 -10.29 -10.72
CA VAL A 139 -23.57 -10.21 -10.76
C VAL A 139 -24.05 -9.59 -12.08
N ASN A 140 -23.51 -8.44 -12.51
CA ASN A 140 -24.09 -7.71 -13.65
C ASN A 140 -23.64 -8.25 -15.03
N LYS A 141 -22.43 -8.81 -15.11
CA LYS A 141 -21.89 -9.28 -16.40
C LYS A 141 -21.91 -10.79 -16.55
N LEU A 142 -21.61 -11.51 -15.47
CA LEU A 142 -21.55 -12.97 -15.49
C LEU A 142 -22.87 -13.64 -15.08
N GLY A 143 -23.84 -12.88 -14.58
CA GLY A 143 -25.18 -13.36 -14.24
C GLY A 143 -25.28 -14.21 -12.98
N PHE A 144 -24.30 -14.11 -12.06
CA PHE A 144 -24.35 -14.83 -10.79
C PHE A 144 -25.45 -14.30 -9.87
N ASN A 145 -26.02 -15.20 -9.07
CA ASN A 145 -26.96 -14.78 -8.04
C ASN A 145 -26.23 -13.94 -6.98
N ALA A 146 -26.71 -12.70 -6.75
CA ALA A 146 -26.11 -11.75 -5.82
C ALA A 146 -25.98 -12.29 -4.39
N GLY A 147 -27.04 -12.97 -3.91
CA GLY A 147 -27.08 -13.56 -2.57
C GLY A 147 -26.08 -14.70 -2.40
N SER A 148 -25.98 -15.58 -3.41
CA SER A 148 -25.02 -16.69 -3.40
C SER A 148 -23.59 -16.19 -3.47
N TYR A 149 -23.32 -15.15 -4.30
CA TYR A 149 -21.98 -14.56 -4.41
C TYR A 149 -21.50 -13.95 -3.08
N LEU A 150 -22.35 -13.13 -2.46
CA LEU A 150 -22.05 -12.51 -1.16
C LEU A 150 -21.86 -13.57 -0.06
N LYS A 151 -22.74 -14.58 -0.01
CA LYS A 151 -22.61 -15.67 0.94
C LYS A 151 -21.25 -16.38 0.79
N SER A 152 -20.87 -16.78 -0.41
CA SER A 152 -19.57 -17.41 -0.66
C SER A 152 -18.39 -16.49 -0.31
N THR A 153 -18.52 -15.17 -0.52
CA THR A 153 -17.49 -14.20 -0.15
C THR A 153 -17.26 -14.18 1.37
N PHE A 154 -18.32 -14.18 2.18
CA PHE A 154 -18.20 -14.11 3.64
C PHE A 154 -17.92 -15.46 4.30
N ASP A 155 -18.43 -16.55 3.77
CA ASP A 155 -18.22 -17.90 4.33
C ASP A 155 -16.76 -18.36 4.25
N PHE A 156 -16.02 -17.89 3.24
CA PHE A 156 -14.62 -18.28 3.01
C PHE A 156 -13.59 -17.24 3.48
N LEU A 157 -14.01 -16.04 3.91
CA LEU A 157 -13.10 -15.03 4.43
C LEU A 157 -12.81 -15.28 5.92
N GLU A 158 -11.61 -15.75 6.21
CA GLU A 158 -11.16 -15.96 7.58
C GLU A 158 -10.52 -14.67 8.16
N THR A 159 -10.61 -14.53 9.48
CA THR A 159 -9.96 -13.41 10.19
C THR A 159 -8.44 -13.39 9.95
N GLN A 160 -7.83 -14.55 9.79
CA GLN A 160 -6.40 -14.68 9.53
C GLN A 160 -5.99 -14.05 8.20
N ASP A 161 -6.85 -14.09 7.18
CA ASP A 161 -6.60 -13.50 5.86
C ASP A 161 -6.49 -11.99 5.95
N VAL A 162 -7.47 -11.38 6.61
CA VAL A 162 -7.49 -9.93 6.82
C VAL A 162 -6.31 -9.48 7.69
N VAL A 163 -6.02 -10.19 8.76
CA VAL A 163 -4.90 -9.86 9.66
C VAL A 163 -3.56 -9.96 8.92
N SER A 164 -3.34 -11.01 8.11
CA SER A 164 -2.12 -11.14 7.32
C SER A 164 -1.95 -9.98 6.33
N GLY A 165 -3.03 -9.56 5.65
CA GLY A 165 -3.04 -8.41 4.76
C GLY A 165 -2.69 -7.09 5.47
N LEU A 166 -3.27 -6.87 6.66
CA LEU A 166 -3.00 -5.66 7.45
C LEU A 166 -1.56 -5.63 8.01
N VAL A 167 -1.01 -6.79 8.44
CA VAL A 167 0.38 -6.89 8.87
C VAL A 167 1.33 -6.59 7.72
N LYS A 168 1.09 -7.15 6.52
CA LYS A 168 1.83 -6.82 5.31
C LYS A 168 1.78 -5.33 5.03
N ALA A 169 0.60 -4.74 5.09
CA ALA A 169 0.42 -3.31 4.85
C ALA A 169 1.22 -2.44 5.82
N ALA A 170 1.24 -2.78 7.12
CA ALA A 170 2.03 -2.04 8.11
C ALA A 170 3.54 -2.11 7.81
N VAL A 171 4.04 -3.28 7.45
CA VAL A 171 5.44 -3.47 7.05
C VAL A 171 5.75 -2.69 5.77
N PHE A 172 4.87 -2.73 4.77
CA PHE A 172 5.06 -1.96 3.54
C PHE A 172 5.08 -0.45 3.80
N GLY A 173 4.19 0.04 4.67
CA GLY A 173 4.18 1.44 5.09
C GLY A 173 5.48 1.88 5.76
N PHE A 174 6.03 1.03 6.62
CA PHE A 174 7.35 1.24 7.20
C PHE A 174 8.45 1.31 6.13
N LEU A 175 8.50 0.34 5.22
CA LEU A 175 9.52 0.25 4.17
C LEU A 175 9.47 1.45 3.20
N ILE A 176 8.26 1.86 2.78
CA ILE A 176 8.07 3.02 1.90
C ILE A 176 8.60 4.29 2.56
N ALA A 177 8.18 4.56 3.79
CA ALA A 177 8.61 5.75 4.50
C ALA A 177 10.10 5.74 4.81
N LEU A 178 10.66 4.58 5.16
CA LEU A 178 12.08 4.41 5.41
C LEU A 178 12.90 4.68 4.16
N MET A 179 12.56 4.07 3.01
CA MET A 179 13.30 4.25 1.76
C MET A 179 13.13 5.67 1.19
N GLY A 180 11.93 6.26 1.30
CA GLY A 180 11.70 7.65 0.93
C GLY A 180 12.57 8.62 1.73
N CYS A 181 12.61 8.45 3.05
CA CYS A 181 13.46 9.26 3.92
C CYS A 181 14.96 8.99 3.68
N TYR A 182 15.37 7.74 3.54
CA TYR A 182 16.76 7.37 3.33
C TYR A 182 17.35 7.98 2.07
N HIS A 183 16.69 7.78 0.93
CA HIS A 183 17.17 8.33 -0.35
C HIS A 183 17.05 9.86 -0.41
N GLY A 184 16.03 10.44 0.21
CA GLY A 184 15.92 11.88 0.33
C GLY A 184 17.07 12.50 1.13
N TYR A 185 17.42 11.89 2.26
CA TYR A 185 18.51 12.35 3.12
C TYR A 185 19.91 12.21 2.47
N HIS A 186 20.08 11.21 1.59
CA HIS A 186 21.31 10.95 0.85
C HIS A 186 21.22 11.44 -0.62
N SER A 187 20.36 12.43 -0.89
CA SER A 187 20.26 12.98 -2.24
C SER A 187 21.53 13.69 -2.66
N GLY A 188 21.85 13.57 -3.93
CA GLY A 188 22.91 14.37 -4.54
C GLY A 188 22.54 15.86 -4.62
N ARG A 189 23.52 16.72 -4.89
CA ARG A 189 23.30 18.15 -5.02
C ARG A 189 22.50 18.49 -6.28
N GLY A 190 21.66 19.53 -6.17
CA GLY A 190 20.87 20.08 -7.26
C GLY A 190 19.66 19.25 -7.66
N ALA A 191 18.86 19.77 -8.60
CA ALA A 191 17.60 19.15 -9.04
C ALA A 191 17.78 17.73 -9.60
N GLN A 192 18.87 17.47 -10.29
CA GLN A 192 19.17 16.13 -10.84
C GLN A 192 19.46 15.11 -9.73
N GLY A 193 20.12 15.53 -8.63
CA GLY A 193 20.35 14.68 -7.46
C GLY A 193 19.06 14.29 -6.78
N VAL A 194 18.16 15.26 -6.57
CA VAL A 194 16.83 15.04 -6.00
C VAL A 194 15.99 14.10 -6.90
N GLY A 195 16.00 14.32 -8.22
CA GLY A 195 15.29 13.45 -9.17
C GLY A 195 15.76 11.99 -9.15
N ARG A 196 17.08 11.76 -9.02
CA ARG A 196 17.63 10.38 -8.85
C ARG A 196 17.21 9.78 -7.51
N ALA A 197 17.21 10.57 -6.44
CA ALA A 197 16.78 10.10 -5.12
C ALA A 197 15.32 9.65 -5.11
N THR A 198 14.41 10.37 -5.78
CA THR A 198 13.01 9.97 -5.92
C THR A 198 12.86 8.63 -6.63
N THR A 199 13.53 8.45 -7.76
CA THR A 199 13.49 7.19 -8.51
C THR A 199 14.04 6.03 -7.67
N ASN A 200 15.20 6.22 -7.03
CA ASN A 200 15.81 5.20 -6.19
C ASN A 200 14.95 4.83 -5.00
N ALA A 201 14.26 5.79 -4.39
CA ALA A 201 13.33 5.55 -3.29
C ALA A 201 12.19 4.62 -3.72
N VAL A 202 11.56 4.89 -4.86
CA VAL A 202 10.48 4.06 -5.39
C VAL A 202 10.96 2.66 -5.73
N VAL A 203 12.07 2.54 -6.45
CA VAL A 203 12.62 1.23 -6.85
C VAL A 203 13.00 0.40 -5.64
N SER A 204 13.74 0.98 -4.69
CA SER A 204 14.16 0.26 -3.47
C SER A 204 12.95 -0.17 -2.63
N ALA A 205 11.96 0.73 -2.43
CA ALA A 205 10.74 0.40 -1.71
C ALA A 205 9.97 -0.73 -2.40
N SER A 206 9.81 -0.69 -3.72
CA SER A 206 9.09 -1.72 -4.49
C SER A 206 9.76 -3.08 -4.39
N ILE A 207 11.08 -3.14 -4.51
CA ILE A 207 11.83 -4.40 -4.35
C ILE A 207 11.64 -4.98 -2.93
N LEU A 208 11.77 -4.13 -1.90
CA LEU A 208 11.60 -4.56 -0.51
C LEU A 208 10.16 -4.99 -0.21
N ILE A 209 9.15 -4.33 -0.79
CA ILE A 209 7.74 -4.75 -0.69
C ILE A 209 7.57 -6.18 -1.25
N LEU A 210 8.09 -6.45 -2.45
CA LEU A 210 7.95 -7.77 -3.08
C LEU A 210 8.68 -8.87 -2.29
N ILE A 211 9.88 -8.59 -1.79
CA ILE A 211 10.63 -9.55 -0.96
C ILE A 211 9.88 -9.80 0.36
N SER A 212 9.48 -8.75 1.07
CA SER A 212 8.77 -8.89 2.35
C SER A 212 7.39 -9.50 2.19
N ASN A 213 6.71 -9.28 1.05
CA ASN A 213 5.46 -9.95 0.74
C ASN A 213 5.62 -11.47 0.76
N TYR A 214 6.61 -11.98 0.04
CA TYR A 214 6.89 -13.42 0.01
C TYR A 214 7.20 -13.96 1.41
N LEU A 215 8.10 -13.31 2.15
CA LEU A 215 8.51 -13.75 3.48
C LEU A 215 7.34 -13.77 4.48
N ILE A 216 6.49 -12.76 4.45
CA ILE A 216 5.33 -12.69 5.36
C ILE A 216 4.29 -13.74 4.96
N THR A 217 4.04 -13.95 3.65
CA THR A 217 3.13 -15.00 3.19
C THR A 217 3.61 -16.38 3.64
N GLU A 218 4.89 -16.67 3.48
CA GLU A 218 5.48 -17.93 3.95
C GLU A 218 5.30 -18.10 5.47
N LEU A 219 5.54 -17.05 6.25
CA LEU A 219 5.38 -17.09 7.71
C LEU A 219 3.94 -17.37 8.16
N PHE A 220 2.94 -16.85 7.46
CA PHE A 220 1.52 -17.03 7.82
C PHE A 220 0.90 -18.32 7.28
N PHE A 221 1.33 -18.77 6.12
CA PHE A 221 0.66 -19.84 5.37
C PHE A 221 1.54 -21.06 5.05
N ALA A 222 2.84 -21.03 5.30
CA ALA A 222 3.71 -22.21 5.20
C ALA A 222 3.48 -23.11 6.42
N ARG A 223 2.49 -23.99 6.32
CA ARG A 223 2.29 -25.15 7.19
C ARG A 223 2.17 -26.41 6.36
#